data_0d4454343db2cca12fb9df44ff268412
#
_entry.id   0d4454343db2cca12fb9df44ff268412
#
_cell.length_a   1.000
_cell.length_b   1.000
_cell.length_c   1.000
_cell.angle_alpha   90.00
_cell.angle_beta   90.00
_cell.angle_gamma   90.00
#
_symmetry.space_group_name_H-M   'P 1'
#
loop_
_entity.id
_entity.type
_entity.pdbx_description
1 polymer ?
#
loop_
_entity_poly.entity_id
_entity_poly.type
_entity_poly.pdbx_seq_one_letter_code
_entity_poly.pdbx_strand_id
1 'polypeptide(L)'
;MANLPTSGMKSAARRALNWHKAGERGGTSVGLARANQIVNGENLSDDTVRRMYSFFSRHEVDKQATGFSAGEDGYPSPGRVAWDLWGGDAGFSWARTKWNQIQNTKKFDEPLGEEEIMEKRDYSPSARRRMAANGEAMKDGSFPIANGGDLQNAIQSVGRAANYAAAKRHIIRRARALGLTDMLPEEWKKTEKAMGSLSDTRFEKHLTI
;
A
#
# COMPACT_ATOMS: atom_id res chain seq x y z
N MET A 1 -15.03 -1.19 10.82
CA MET A 1 -15.18 0.28 11.10
C MET A 1 -16.26 0.88 10.21
N ALA A 2 -16.94 1.95 10.65
CA ALA A 2 -17.90 2.64 9.78
C ALA A 2 -17.16 3.52 8.76
N ASN A 3 -17.53 3.39 7.48
CA ASN A 3 -16.98 4.18 6.38
C ASN A 3 -18.01 5.22 5.91
N LEU A 4 -18.40 6.13 6.82
CA LEU A 4 -19.39 7.16 6.52
C LEU A 4 -18.78 8.31 5.73
N PRO A 5 -19.46 8.80 4.66
CA PRO A 5 -19.02 9.96 3.90
C PRO A 5 -19.05 11.25 4.73
N THR A 6 -18.05 12.10 4.51
CA THR A 6 -17.96 13.42 5.16
C THR A 6 -18.89 14.46 4.52
N SER A 7 -19.12 15.57 5.20
CA SER A 7 -19.90 16.70 4.65
C SER A 7 -19.30 17.26 3.36
N GLY A 8 -17.97 17.36 3.27
CA GLY A 8 -17.26 17.79 2.06
C GLY A 8 -17.49 16.87 0.87
N MET A 9 -17.48 15.54 1.09
CA MET A 9 -17.83 14.56 0.05
C MET A 9 -19.27 14.74 -0.43
N LYS A 10 -20.21 14.89 0.49
CA LYS A 10 -21.63 15.11 0.17
C LYS A 10 -21.85 16.38 -0.66
N SER A 11 -21.13 17.45 -0.32
CA SER A 11 -21.21 18.72 -1.06
C SER A 11 -20.69 18.58 -2.49
N ALA A 12 -19.53 17.91 -2.69
CA ALA A 12 -18.98 17.65 -4.01
C ALA A 12 -19.91 16.76 -4.85
N ALA A 13 -20.39 15.66 -4.27
CA ALA A 13 -21.30 14.75 -4.96
C ALA A 13 -22.63 15.41 -5.37
N ARG A 14 -23.22 16.24 -4.50
CA ARG A 14 -24.42 17.00 -4.84
C ARG A 14 -24.18 17.96 -6.00
N ARG A 15 -23.07 18.67 -6.00
CA ARG A 15 -22.68 19.59 -7.08
C ARG A 15 -22.60 18.84 -8.41
N ALA A 16 -21.92 17.71 -8.45
CA ALA A 16 -21.78 16.89 -9.65
C ALA A 16 -23.11 16.31 -10.13
N LEU A 17 -23.98 15.87 -9.22
CA LEU A 17 -25.34 15.42 -9.57
C LEU A 17 -26.17 16.56 -10.19
N ASN A 18 -26.02 17.80 -9.70
CA ASN A 18 -26.69 18.98 -10.28
C ASN A 18 -26.15 19.29 -11.67
N TRP A 19 -24.83 19.25 -11.89
CA TRP A 19 -24.25 19.40 -13.21
C TRP A 19 -24.75 18.34 -14.19
N HIS A 20 -24.80 17.09 -13.76
CA HIS A 20 -25.31 15.99 -14.59
C HIS A 20 -26.80 16.21 -14.97
N LYS A 21 -27.62 16.68 -14.02
CA LYS A 21 -29.04 17.04 -14.29
C LYS A 21 -29.17 18.22 -15.26
N ALA A 22 -28.21 19.14 -15.25
CA ALA A 22 -28.15 20.28 -16.18
C ALA A 22 -27.63 19.88 -17.56
N GLY A 23 -27.24 18.63 -17.78
CA GLY A 23 -26.78 18.13 -19.07
C GLY A 23 -25.25 18.16 -19.25
N GLU A 24 -24.50 18.50 -18.21
CA GLU A 24 -23.04 18.48 -18.27
C GLU A 24 -22.51 17.07 -18.51
N ARG A 25 -21.48 16.98 -19.35
CA ARG A 25 -20.83 15.72 -19.70
C ARG A 25 -19.90 15.27 -18.58
N GLY A 26 -19.81 13.99 -18.36
CA GLY A 26 -18.84 13.36 -17.43
C GLY A 26 -19.48 12.35 -16.49
N GLY A 27 -18.64 11.46 -16.01
CA GLY A 27 -19.06 10.37 -15.15
C GLY A 27 -19.68 9.19 -15.90
N THR A 28 -19.85 8.12 -15.16
CA THR A 28 -20.47 6.87 -15.61
C THR A 28 -21.66 6.54 -14.71
N SER A 29 -22.45 5.55 -15.07
CA SER A 29 -23.52 5.03 -14.19
C SER A 29 -22.98 4.62 -12.80
N VAL A 30 -21.78 4.10 -12.73
CA VAL A 30 -21.11 3.75 -11.47
C VAL A 30 -20.78 5.01 -10.66
N GLY A 31 -20.31 6.09 -11.30
CA GLY A 31 -20.06 7.37 -10.65
C GLY A 31 -21.33 7.99 -10.10
N LEU A 32 -22.44 7.95 -10.87
CA LEU A 32 -23.75 8.44 -10.42
C LEU A 32 -24.30 7.65 -9.23
N ALA A 33 -24.19 6.31 -9.26
CA ALA A 33 -24.55 5.47 -8.13
C ALA A 33 -23.72 5.81 -6.89
N ARG A 34 -22.40 6.03 -7.05
CA ARG A 34 -21.52 6.43 -5.98
C ARG A 34 -21.91 7.77 -5.37
N ALA A 35 -22.20 8.78 -6.21
CA ALA A 35 -22.63 10.09 -5.76
C ALA A 35 -23.90 10.01 -4.91
N ASN A 36 -24.89 9.21 -5.32
CA ASN A 36 -26.13 9.00 -4.56
C ASN A 36 -25.82 8.35 -3.19
N GLN A 37 -25.01 7.31 -3.13
CA GLN A 37 -24.60 6.68 -1.85
C GLN A 37 -23.91 7.69 -0.92
N ILE A 38 -23.01 8.53 -1.46
CA ILE A 38 -22.33 9.57 -0.69
C ILE A 38 -23.33 10.59 -0.15
N VAL A 39 -24.24 11.11 -0.99
CA VAL A 39 -25.23 12.11 -0.59
C VAL A 39 -26.18 11.57 0.47
N ASN A 40 -26.63 10.32 0.33
CA ASN A 40 -27.48 9.63 1.30
C ASN A 40 -26.74 9.32 2.63
N GLY A 41 -25.42 9.40 2.64
CA GLY A 41 -24.62 9.09 3.83
C GLY A 41 -24.56 7.59 4.13
N GLU A 42 -24.63 6.76 3.11
CA GLU A 42 -24.54 5.31 3.26
C GLU A 42 -23.19 4.89 3.81
N ASN A 43 -23.16 3.82 4.60
CA ASN A 43 -21.90 3.21 5.03
C ASN A 43 -21.27 2.45 3.86
N LEU A 44 -20.16 2.99 3.34
CA LEU A 44 -19.49 2.44 2.18
C LEU A 44 -18.67 1.20 2.54
N SER A 45 -18.81 0.12 1.78
CA SER A 45 -18.02 -1.10 2.02
C SER A 45 -16.52 -0.86 1.81
N ASP A 46 -15.67 -1.70 2.41
CA ASP A 46 -14.22 -1.63 2.24
C ASP A 46 -13.80 -1.78 0.76
N ASP A 47 -14.48 -2.64 -0.01
CA ASP A 47 -14.27 -2.73 -1.46
C ASP A 47 -14.63 -1.42 -2.18
N THR A 48 -15.68 -0.75 -1.73
CA THR A 48 -16.03 0.58 -2.25
C THR A 48 -14.94 1.61 -1.95
N VAL A 49 -14.40 1.62 -0.74
CA VAL A 49 -13.28 2.50 -0.35
C VAL A 49 -12.07 2.24 -1.24
N ARG A 50 -11.71 0.96 -1.46
CA ARG A 50 -10.63 0.55 -2.35
C ARG A 50 -10.84 1.07 -3.78
N ARG A 51 -12.05 0.89 -4.34
CA ARG A 51 -12.41 1.38 -5.68
C ARG A 51 -12.33 2.91 -5.76
N MET A 52 -12.76 3.63 -4.74
CA MET A 52 -12.66 5.08 -4.67
C MET A 52 -11.18 5.53 -4.67
N TYR A 53 -10.36 4.93 -3.84
CA TYR A 53 -8.92 5.23 -3.81
C TYR A 53 -8.26 4.95 -5.16
N SER A 54 -8.55 3.81 -5.77
CA SER A 54 -8.05 3.43 -7.09
C SER A 54 -8.52 4.39 -8.21
N PHE A 55 -9.76 4.85 -8.18
CA PHE A 55 -10.29 5.84 -9.11
C PHE A 55 -9.50 7.15 -9.00
N PHE A 56 -9.41 7.72 -7.81
CA PHE A 56 -8.72 8.99 -7.60
C PHE A 56 -7.24 8.94 -7.97
N SER A 57 -6.54 7.86 -7.64
CA SER A 57 -5.12 7.69 -7.98
C SER A 57 -4.85 7.68 -9.48
N ARG A 58 -5.78 7.14 -10.28
CA ARG A 58 -5.67 7.14 -11.75
C ARG A 58 -6.06 8.45 -12.39
N HIS A 59 -7.02 9.16 -11.79
CA HIS A 59 -7.62 10.37 -12.35
C HIS A 59 -7.11 11.68 -11.73
N GLU A 60 -6.11 11.62 -10.86
CA GLU A 60 -5.51 12.82 -10.26
C GLU A 60 -4.89 13.73 -11.35
N VAL A 61 -4.39 13.15 -12.41
CA VAL A 61 -3.84 13.86 -13.57
C VAL A 61 -4.88 14.75 -14.27
N ASP A 62 -6.16 14.39 -14.23
CA ASP A 62 -7.25 15.15 -14.86
C ASP A 62 -7.43 16.53 -14.22
N LYS A 63 -6.92 16.75 -13.01
CA LYS A 63 -6.91 18.04 -12.32
C LYS A 63 -6.08 19.13 -13.03
N GLN A 64 -5.18 18.72 -13.92
CA GLN A 64 -4.34 19.61 -14.72
C GLN A 64 -4.98 19.98 -16.05
N ALA A 65 -6.10 19.36 -16.42
CA ALA A 65 -6.79 19.65 -17.67
C ALA A 65 -7.61 20.96 -17.58
N THR A 66 -7.68 21.70 -18.67
CA THR A 66 -8.49 22.92 -18.77
C THR A 66 -9.95 22.63 -18.42
N GLY A 67 -10.60 23.55 -17.69
CA GLY A 67 -11.98 23.41 -17.24
C GLY A 67 -12.14 22.55 -15.99
N PHE A 68 -11.06 22.14 -15.32
CA PHE A 68 -11.14 21.44 -14.06
C PHE A 68 -11.40 22.39 -12.89
N SER A 69 -10.81 23.57 -12.88
CA SER A 69 -10.93 24.56 -11.82
C SER A 69 -12.01 25.61 -12.15
N ALA A 70 -12.71 26.09 -11.13
CA ALA A 70 -13.72 27.14 -11.31
C ALA A 70 -13.08 28.42 -11.91
N GLY A 71 -13.74 29.00 -12.90
CA GLY A 71 -13.25 30.17 -13.63
C GLY A 71 -12.44 29.86 -14.88
N GLU A 72 -12.09 28.60 -15.10
CA GLU A 72 -11.46 28.17 -16.36
C GLU A 72 -12.50 28.00 -17.48
N ASP A 73 -12.07 28.19 -18.72
CA ASP A 73 -12.90 27.92 -19.88
C ASP A 73 -13.31 26.45 -19.94
N GLY A 74 -14.58 26.19 -20.28
CA GLY A 74 -15.12 24.82 -20.29
C GLY A 74 -15.35 24.19 -18.90
N TYR A 75 -15.38 24.98 -17.83
CA TYR A 75 -15.75 24.47 -16.50
C TYR A 75 -17.29 24.26 -16.38
N PRO A 76 -17.72 23.09 -15.81
CA PRO A 76 -16.92 21.96 -15.37
C PRO A 76 -16.54 21.03 -16.52
N SER A 77 -15.28 20.64 -16.60
CA SER A 77 -14.86 19.60 -17.55
C SER A 77 -15.46 18.23 -17.21
N PRO A 78 -15.56 17.29 -18.16
CA PRO A 78 -16.03 15.94 -17.86
C PRO A 78 -15.21 15.25 -16.76
N GLY A 79 -13.91 15.50 -16.68
CA GLY A 79 -13.04 15.01 -15.61
C GLY A 79 -13.41 15.60 -14.25
N ARG A 80 -13.76 16.89 -14.20
CA ARG A 80 -14.24 17.55 -12.99
C ARG A 80 -15.56 16.97 -12.51
N VAL A 81 -16.51 16.78 -13.40
CA VAL A 81 -17.80 16.15 -13.06
C VAL A 81 -17.56 14.74 -12.50
N ALA A 82 -16.75 13.93 -13.19
CA ALA A 82 -16.41 12.60 -12.71
C ALA A 82 -15.74 12.62 -11.32
N TRP A 83 -14.76 13.51 -11.11
CA TRP A 83 -14.07 13.67 -9.83
C TRP A 83 -15.03 13.97 -8.67
N ASP A 84 -15.95 14.90 -8.88
CA ASP A 84 -16.90 15.30 -7.87
C ASP A 84 -18.01 14.27 -7.61
N LEU A 85 -18.39 13.45 -8.60
CA LEU A 85 -19.31 12.30 -8.39
C LEU A 85 -18.76 11.29 -7.38
N TRP A 86 -17.45 11.16 -7.27
CA TRP A 86 -16.77 10.29 -6.30
C TRP A 86 -16.47 10.99 -4.97
N GLY A 87 -16.89 12.25 -4.78
CA GLY A 87 -16.74 13.01 -3.55
C GLY A 87 -15.67 14.10 -3.58
N GLY A 88 -15.08 14.40 -4.73
CA GLY A 88 -14.10 15.48 -4.90
C GLY A 88 -12.81 15.27 -4.12
N ASP A 89 -12.08 16.34 -3.84
CA ASP A 89 -10.83 16.29 -3.06
C ASP A 89 -11.05 15.76 -1.63
N ALA A 90 -12.21 16.04 -1.05
CA ALA A 90 -12.59 15.48 0.25
C ALA A 90 -12.74 13.95 0.17
N GLY A 91 -13.30 13.43 -0.94
CA GLY A 91 -13.42 12.01 -1.22
C GLY A 91 -12.07 11.34 -1.40
N PHE A 92 -11.16 11.97 -2.12
CA PHE A 92 -9.79 11.44 -2.31
C PHE A 92 -9.04 11.33 -0.98
N SER A 93 -8.99 12.40 -0.20
CA SER A 93 -8.32 12.40 1.10
C SER A 93 -8.93 11.38 2.06
N TRP A 94 -10.26 11.29 2.09
CA TRP A 94 -10.99 10.32 2.91
C TRP A 94 -10.71 8.87 2.45
N ALA A 95 -10.82 8.58 1.16
CA ALA A 95 -10.59 7.24 0.62
C ALA A 95 -9.14 6.76 0.89
N ARG A 96 -8.14 7.64 0.73
CA ARG A 96 -6.75 7.34 1.05
C ARG A 96 -6.56 7.00 2.54
N THR A 97 -7.14 7.81 3.42
CA THR A 97 -7.07 7.58 4.87
C THR A 97 -7.75 6.27 5.26
N LYS A 98 -8.98 6.04 4.76
CA LYS A 98 -9.75 4.83 5.05
C LYS A 98 -9.08 3.58 4.50
N TRP A 99 -8.56 3.65 3.27
CA TRP A 99 -7.86 2.52 2.66
C TRP A 99 -6.61 2.13 3.48
N ASN A 100 -5.83 3.11 3.92
CA ASN A 100 -4.69 2.86 4.79
C ASN A 100 -5.10 2.24 6.14
N GLN A 101 -6.24 2.68 6.73
CA GLN A 101 -6.78 2.08 7.95
C GLN A 101 -7.20 0.63 7.74
N ILE A 102 -7.93 0.34 6.64
CA ILE A 102 -8.37 -1.02 6.27
C ILE A 102 -7.16 -1.93 6.08
N GLN A 103 -6.14 -1.49 5.36
CA GLN A 103 -4.92 -2.25 5.15
C GLN A 103 -4.18 -2.53 6.47
N ASN A 104 -4.11 -1.55 7.36
CA ASN A 104 -3.48 -1.75 8.66
C ASN A 104 -4.29 -2.70 9.55
N THR A 105 -5.62 -2.63 9.55
CA THR A 105 -6.47 -3.54 10.32
C THR A 105 -6.36 -4.98 9.81
N LYS A 106 -6.39 -5.18 8.49
CA LYS A 106 -6.20 -6.53 7.90
C LYS A 106 -4.86 -7.16 8.26
N LYS A 107 -3.81 -6.35 8.42
CA LYS A 107 -2.49 -6.84 8.89
C LYS A 107 -2.51 -7.39 10.32
N PHE A 108 -3.48 -7.00 11.13
CA PHE A 108 -3.61 -7.48 12.51
C PHE A 108 -4.60 -8.64 12.67
N ASP A 109 -5.61 -8.75 11.80
CA ASP A 109 -6.74 -9.68 11.97
C ASP A 109 -6.67 -10.93 11.07
N GLU A 110 -5.83 -10.93 10.03
CA GLU A 110 -5.61 -12.12 9.18
C GLU A 110 -4.16 -12.59 9.29
N PRO A 111 -3.93 -13.91 9.40
CA PRO A 111 -2.63 -14.45 9.04
C PRO A 111 -2.35 -14.00 7.61
N LEU A 112 -1.18 -13.40 7.37
CA LEU A 112 -0.77 -12.86 6.07
C LEU A 112 -1.14 -13.87 4.97
N GLY A 113 -2.10 -13.53 4.11
CA GLY A 113 -2.48 -14.36 2.98
C GLY A 113 -1.27 -14.56 2.06
N GLU A 114 -1.14 -15.72 1.42
CA GLU A 114 0.00 -16.05 0.57
C GLU A 114 0.26 -14.97 -0.52
N GLU A 115 -0.78 -14.30 -1.03
CA GLU A 115 -0.67 -13.20 -2.01
C GLU A 115 -0.02 -11.93 -1.41
N GLU A 116 -0.32 -11.57 -0.15
CA GLU A 116 0.27 -10.38 0.49
C GLU A 116 1.74 -10.61 0.87
N ILE A 117 2.10 -11.87 1.15
CA ILE A 117 3.49 -12.30 1.39
C ILE A 117 4.34 -12.15 0.12
N MET A 118 3.71 -12.22 -1.07
CA MET A 118 4.39 -12.28 -2.37
C MET A 118 4.47 -10.93 -3.09
N GLU A 119 3.90 -9.84 -2.55
CA GLU A 119 3.92 -8.54 -3.22
C GLU A 119 5.34 -7.99 -3.35
N LYS A 120 5.78 -7.83 -4.60
CA LYS A 120 7.06 -7.18 -4.94
C LYS A 120 6.94 -5.68 -4.80
N ARG A 121 7.83 -5.05 -4.01
CA ARG A 121 7.90 -3.60 -3.82
C ARG A 121 9.19 -3.02 -4.37
N ASP A 122 9.06 -1.87 -5.05
CA ASP A 122 10.22 -1.06 -5.41
C ASP A 122 10.45 0.02 -4.36
N TYR A 123 11.63 0.01 -3.75
CA TYR A 123 12.01 0.95 -2.72
C TYR A 123 12.86 2.09 -3.28
N SER A 124 12.48 3.33 -2.97
CA SER A 124 13.29 4.51 -3.30
C SER A 124 14.67 4.47 -2.62
N PRO A 125 15.68 5.18 -3.14
CA PRO A 125 17.00 5.24 -2.50
C PRO A 125 16.96 5.71 -1.04
N SER A 126 16.06 6.63 -0.69
CA SER A 126 15.86 7.09 0.69
C SER A 126 15.22 6.02 1.58
N ALA A 127 14.25 5.26 1.06
CA ALA A 127 13.65 4.14 1.78
C ALA A 127 14.68 3.03 2.04
N ARG A 128 15.51 2.67 1.04
CA ARG A 128 16.57 1.68 1.19
C ARG A 128 17.61 2.07 2.27
N ARG A 129 17.97 3.36 2.36
CA ARG A 129 18.85 3.85 3.44
C ARG A 129 18.23 3.69 4.83
N ARG A 130 16.94 4.01 5.00
CA ARG A 130 16.23 3.79 6.27
C ARG A 130 16.15 2.30 6.61
N MET A 131 15.84 1.46 5.65
CA MET A 131 15.79 0.00 5.82
C MET A 131 17.17 -0.56 6.20
N ALA A 132 18.25 -0.04 5.63
CA ALA A 132 19.62 -0.42 6.01
C ALA A 132 19.93 -0.05 7.46
N ALA A 133 19.50 1.14 7.92
CA ALA A 133 19.65 1.57 9.31
C ALA A 133 18.87 0.66 10.29
N ASN A 134 17.69 0.18 9.88
CA ASN A 134 16.85 -0.73 10.67
C ASN A 134 17.26 -2.22 10.55
N GLY A 135 18.26 -2.55 9.74
CA GLY A 135 18.68 -3.93 9.49
C GLY A 135 17.75 -4.72 8.54
N GLU A 136 16.81 -4.05 7.88
CA GLU A 136 15.88 -4.61 6.90
C GLU A 136 16.47 -4.68 5.49
N ALA A 137 17.56 -3.97 5.24
CA ALA A 137 18.41 -4.07 4.06
C ALA A 137 19.87 -4.28 4.47
N MET A 138 20.73 -4.62 3.51
CA MET A 138 22.19 -4.59 3.73
C MET A 138 22.67 -3.14 3.92
N LYS A 139 23.88 -2.96 4.48
CA LYS A 139 24.43 -1.61 4.78
C LYS A 139 24.51 -0.67 3.58
N ASP A 140 24.68 -1.23 2.39
CA ASP A 140 24.68 -0.51 1.11
C ASP A 140 23.28 -0.26 0.52
N GLY A 141 22.21 -0.64 1.25
CA GLY A 141 20.82 -0.54 0.82
C GLY A 141 20.38 -1.64 -0.15
N SER A 142 21.24 -2.62 -0.43
CA SER A 142 20.88 -3.78 -1.25
C SER A 142 20.05 -4.78 -0.46
N PHE A 143 19.30 -5.64 -1.19
CA PHE A 143 18.43 -6.67 -0.60
C PHE A 143 17.50 -6.13 0.50
N PRO A 144 16.65 -5.13 0.20
CA PRO A 144 15.61 -4.67 1.12
C PRO A 144 14.55 -5.76 1.28
N ILE A 145 14.24 -6.17 2.53
CA ILE A 145 13.32 -7.27 2.82
C ILE A 145 12.40 -6.85 3.97
N ALA A 146 11.18 -6.43 3.65
CA ALA A 146 10.14 -6.06 4.61
C ALA A 146 9.00 -7.09 4.66
N ASN A 147 8.83 -7.91 3.61
CA ASN A 147 7.76 -8.91 3.50
C ASN A 147 8.24 -10.17 2.75
N GLY A 148 7.33 -11.13 2.54
CA GLY A 148 7.64 -12.40 1.85
C GLY A 148 7.95 -12.23 0.36
N GLY A 149 7.31 -11.29 -0.33
CA GLY A 149 7.61 -10.97 -1.74
C GLY A 149 9.04 -10.44 -1.91
N ASP A 150 9.49 -9.55 -1.01
CA ASP A 150 10.85 -9.07 -0.97
C ASP A 150 11.83 -10.21 -0.67
N LEU A 151 11.46 -11.10 0.28
CA LEU A 151 12.27 -12.27 0.63
C LEU A 151 12.45 -13.20 -0.57
N GLN A 152 11.39 -13.50 -1.31
CA GLN A 152 11.45 -14.32 -2.50
C GLN A 152 12.32 -13.69 -3.60
N ASN A 153 12.15 -12.39 -3.86
CA ASN A 153 13.00 -11.65 -4.79
C ASN A 153 14.48 -11.68 -4.37
N ALA A 154 14.76 -11.53 -3.08
CA ALA A 154 16.11 -11.58 -2.55
C ALA A 154 16.73 -12.97 -2.76
N ILE A 155 16.00 -14.05 -2.50
CA ILE A 155 16.44 -15.44 -2.74
C ILE A 155 16.77 -15.65 -4.22
N GLN A 156 15.87 -15.23 -5.14
CA GLN A 156 16.08 -15.38 -6.58
C GLN A 156 17.25 -14.55 -7.12
N SER A 157 17.52 -13.40 -6.52
CA SER A 157 18.52 -12.44 -6.99
C SER A 157 19.88 -12.56 -6.28
N VAL A 158 20.00 -13.39 -5.25
CA VAL A 158 21.20 -13.49 -4.41
C VAL A 158 22.48 -13.85 -5.20
N GLY A 159 22.36 -14.59 -6.29
CA GLY A 159 23.47 -14.93 -7.19
C GLY A 159 24.13 -13.71 -7.84
N ARG A 160 23.48 -12.54 -7.86
CA ARG A 160 24.01 -11.27 -8.39
C ARG A 160 24.65 -10.38 -7.31
N ALA A 161 24.70 -10.86 -6.07
CA ALA A 161 25.26 -10.09 -4.96
C ALA A 161 26.79 -9.96 -5.09
N ALA A 162 27.31 -8.76 -4.87
CA ALA A 162 28.76 -8.54 -4.81
C ALA A 162 29.44 -9.38 -3.72
N ASN A 163 28.73 -9.66 -2.63
CA ASN A 163 29.14 -10.59 -1.59
C ASN A 163 28.01 -11.59 -1.31
N TYR A 164 28.03 -12.72 -2.00
CA TYR A 164 27.03 -13.77 -1.87
C TYR A 164 26.84 -14.26 -0.43
N ALA A 165 27.94 -14.50 0.30
CA ALA A 165 27.89 -15.03 1.66
C ALA A 165 27.24 -14.03 2.63
N ALA A 166 27.52 -12.74 2.50
CA ALA A 166 26.89 -11.70 3.31
C ALA A 166 25.40 -11.53 2.97
N ALA A 167 25.04 -11.53 1.70
CA ALA A 167 23.66 -11.46 1.24
C ALA A 167 22.85 -12.67 1.70
N LYS A 168 23.38 -13.89 1.56
CA LYS A 168 22.73 -15.11 2.07
C LYS A 168 22.45 -15.03 3.57
N ARG A 169 23.45 -14.61 4.38
CA ARG A 169 23.24 -14.43 5.83
C ARG A 169 22.18 -13.38 6.15
N HIS A 170 22.17 -12.28 5.41
CA HIS A 170 21.14 -11.25 5.59
C HIS A 170 19.75 -11.78 5.28
N ILE A 171 19.57 -12.49 4.16
CA ILE A 171 18.28 -13.08 3.74
C ILE A 171 17.78 -14.08 4.80
N ILE A 172 18.64 -14.98 5.29
CA ILE A 172 18.29 -15.95 6.33
C ILE A 172 17.86 -15.23 7.62
N ARG A 173 18.60 -14.22 8.05
CA ARG A 173 18.26 -13.41 9.24
C ARG A 173 16.90 -12.73 9.08
N ARG A 174 16.60 -12.14 7.91
CA ARG A 174 15.31 -11.50 7.64
C ARG A 174 14.18 -12.51 7.56
N ALA A 175 14.38 -13.66 6.93
CA ALA A 175 13.39 -14.74 6.92
C ALA A 175 12.98 -15.15 8.34
N ARG A 176 13.96 -15.27 9.25
CA ARG A 176 13.71 -15.57 10.67
C ARG A 176 12.93 -14.45 11.36
N ALA A 177 13.34 -13.20 11.17
CA ALA A 177 12.67 -12.04 11.78
C ALA A 177 11.22 -11.87 11.32
N LEU A 178 10.89 -12.34 10.12
CA LEU A 178 9.54 -12.30 9.54
C LEU A 178 8.74 -13.59 9.81
N GLY A 179 9.33 -14.62 10.42
CA GLY A 179 8.69 -15.92 10.59
C GLY A 179 8.50 -16.73 9.29
N LEU A 180 9.29 -16.42 8.24
CA LEU A 180 9.15 -16.96 6.89
C LEU A 180 10.29 -17.92 6.52
N THR A 181 10.84 -18.67 7.49
CA THR A 181 11.95 -19.62 7.26
C THR A 181 11.58 -20.75 6.30
N ASP A 182 10.31 -21.08 6.18
CA ASP A 182 9.82 -22.10 5.26
C ASP A 182 10.00 -21.74 3.80
N MET A 183 10.08 -20.44 3.47
CA MET A 183 10.38 -19.95 2.12
C MET A 183 11.85 -20.09 1.71
N LEU A 184 12.75 -20.41 2.64
CA LEU A 184 14.16 -20.59 2.32
C LEU A 184 14.40 -21.90 1.57
N PRO A 185 15.37 -21.92 0.61
CA PRO A 185 15.83 -23.16 0.00
C PRO A 185 16.29 -24.18 1.05
N GLU A 186 16.06 -25.47 0.82
CA GLU A 186 16.36 -26.53 1.78
C GLU A 186 17.84 -26.56 2.22
N GLU A 187 18.75 -26.28 1.29
CA GLU A 187 20.18 -26.18 1.59
C GLU A 187 20.52 -25.01 2.53
N TRP A 188 19.67 -23.98 2.58
CA TRP A 188 19.87 -22.81 3.46
C TRP A 188 19.29 -23.03 4.85
N LYS A 189 18.28 -23.86 5.00
CA LYS A 189 17.67 -24.23 6.29
C LYS A 189 18.67 -24.92 7.21
N LYS A 190 19.61 -25.71 6.66
CA LYS A 190 20.74 -26.30 7.41
C LYS A 190 21.69 -25.25 7.98
N THR A 191 21.98 -24.20 7.19
CA THR A 191 22.80 -23.06 7.63
C THR A 191 22.09 -22.21 8.68
N GLU A 192 20.76 -22.12 8.59
CA GLU A 192 19.89 -21.43 9.54
C GLU A 192 19.97 -22.08 10.92
N LYS A 193 19.86 -23.41 11.03
CA LYS A 193 19.98 -24.15 12.29
C LYS A 193 21.35 -23.96 12.95
N ALA A 194 22.43 -23.95 12.19
CA ALA A 194 23.78 -23.71 12.70
C ALA A 194 23.97 -22.28 13.26
N MET A 195 23.35 -21.28 12.62
CA MET A 195 23.40 -19.88 13.10
C MET A 195 22.54 -19.65 14.36
N GLY A 196 21.45 -20.40 14.56
CA GLY A 196 20.61 -20.36 15.77
C GLY A 196 21.36 -20.91 16.98
N SER A 197 22.10 -22.01 16.82
CA SER A 197 22.87 -22.63 17.88
C SER A 197 24.05 -21.77 18.40
N LEU A 198 24.59 -20.88 17.55
CA LEU A 198 25.69 -19.98 17.96
C LEU A 198 25.22 -18.75 18.76
N SER A 199 23.94 -18.37 18.66
CA SER A 199 23.37 -17.28 19.46
C SER A 199 23.05 -17.73 20.89
N ASP A 200 22.61 -18.97 21.07
CA ASP A 200 22.27 -19.51 22.38
C ASP A 200 23.50 -19.76 23.27
N THR A 201 24.64 -20.13 22.68
CA THR A 201 25.88 -20.36 23.44
C THR A 201 26.58 -19.08 23.91
N ARG A 202 26.20 -17.92 23.43
CA ARG A 202 26.78 -16.63 23.84
C ARG A 202 26.09 -16.04 25.07
N PHE A 203 24.87 -16.47 25.40
CA PHE A 203 24.14 -16.01 26.58
C PHE A 203 24.47 -16.83 27.85
N GLU A 204 24.92 -18.07 27.74
CA GLU A 204 25.22 -18.91 28.91
C GLU A 204 26.59 -18.61 29.55
N LYS A 205 27.50 -17.86 28.91
CA LYS A 205 28.84 -17.59 29.44
C LYS A 205 28.93 -16.38 30.38
N HIS A 206 27.84 -15.67 30.68
CA HIS A 206 27.84 -14.52 31.58
C HIS A 206 27.05 -14.70 32.88
N LEU A 207 26.67 -15.93 33.23
CA LEU A 207 25.89 -16.24 34.47
C LEU A 207 26.62 -17.16 35.43
N THR A 208 27.97 -17.13 35.44
CA THR A 208 28.73 -17.84 36.49
C THR A 208 29.93 -16.96 36.93
N ILE A 209 29.67 -16.02 37.81
CA ILE A 209 30.58 -15.54 38.88
C ILE A 209 29.69 -15.02 40.01
#